data_306c15022661b45529a6687529f1dda3
#
_entry.id   306c15022661b45529a6687529f1dda3
#
_cell.length_a   1.000
_cell.length_b   1.000
_cell.length_c   1.000
_cell.angle_alpha   90.00
_cell.angle_beta   90.00
_cell.angle_gamma   90.00
#
_symmetry.space_group_name_H-M   'P 1'
#
loop_
_entity.id
_entity.type
_entity.pdbx_description
1 polymer ?
#
loop_
_entity_poly.entity_id
_entity_poly.type
_entity_poly.pdbx_seq_one_letter_code
_entity_poly.pdbx_strand_id
1 'polypeptide(L)'
;MQKLSIIVKDLVVRTQENIVLDGISFSLKQNENLAILGNSESGKTTLAKAITGKIHFTGSIVTNFEDTTVKHARIEFVEQRYSFKNLSGTNDFYYQQRFNSFDANDAPTIFEELLKVYENDSKKNHHYLPGGQATASKADNINSTLEILGIDHLKNSPLIQLSSGEHKRFQLVKALVNPPKLLILDTPYTGLDILSVKKLNNILGDISEKGTQI
;
A
#
# COMPACT_ATOMS: atom_id res chain seq x y z
N MET A 1 -3.07 -17.90 -25.01
CA MET A 1 -3.40 -16.46 -24.83
C MET A 1 -2.90 -16.05 -23.44
N GLN A 2 -2.11 -14.99 -23.35
CA GLN A 2 -1.71 -14.45 -22.03
C GLN A 2 -2.96 -13.85 -21.37
N LYS A 3 -3.20 -14.22 -20.11
CA LYS A 3 -4.35 -13.72 -19.34
C LYS A 3 -4.13 -12.26 -18.94
N LEU A 4 -5.19 -11.46 -19.00
CA LEU A 4 -5.19 -10.07 -18.55
C LEU A 4 -5.49 -10.03 -17.05
N SER A 5 -4.68 -9.30 -16.29
CA SER A 5 -4.87 -9.09 -14.84
C SER A 5 -5.77 -7.88 -14.55
N ILE A 6 -5.63 -6.83 -15.35
CA ILE A 6 -6.40 -5.59 -15.20
C ILE A 6 -6.93 -5.18 -16.59
N ILE A 7 -8.19 -4.82 -16.63
CA ILE A 7 -8.84 -4.26 -17.83
C ILE A 7 -9.58 -3.02 -17.39
N VAL A 8 -9.21 -1.88 -17.95
CA VAL A 8 -9.89 -0.59 -17.77
C VAL A 8 -10.48 -0.19 -19.09
N LYS A 9 -11.79 0.15 -19.12
CA LYS A 9 -12.49 0.58 -20.33
C LYS A 9 -13.30 1.84 -20.06
N ASP A 10 -13.07 2.84 -20.90
CA ASP A 10 -13.83 4.11 -20.94
C ASP A 10 -13.99 4.75 -19.56
N LEU A 11 -12.91 4.69 -18.76
CA LEU A 11 -12.91 5.21 -17.41
C LEU A 11 -12.99 6.73 -17.42
N VAL A 12 -14.04 7.25 -16.81
CA VAL A 12 -14.24 8.68 -16.60
C VAL A 12 -14.38 8.95 -15.09
N VAL A 13 -13.60 9.90 -14.59
CA VAL A 13 -13.72 10.39 -13.22
C VAL A 13 -13.98 11.88 -13.26
N ARG A 14 -15.04 12.29 -12.57
CA ARG A 14 -15.48 13.69 -12.45
C ARG A 14 -15.41 14.15 -11.01
N THR A 15 -14.92 15.37 -10.81
CA THR A 15 -15.16 16.15 -9.59
C THR A 15 -16.35 17.07 -9.83
N GLN A 16 -16.77 17.83 -8.80
CA GLN A 16 -17.94 18.71 -8.94
C GLN A 16 -17.82 19.70 -10.11
N GLU A 17 -16.61 20.14 -10.45
CA GLU A 17 -16.37 21.19 -11.44
C GLU A 17 -15.64 20.70 -12.70
N ASN A 18 -14.89 19.58 -12.66
CA ASN A 18 -14.01 19.18 -13.74
C ASN A 18 -14.02 17.67 -14.03
N ILE A 19 -13.75 17.30 -15.27
CA ILE A 19 -13.38 15.92 -15.64
C ILE A 19 -11.89 15.78 -15.37
N VAL A 20 -11.51 14.87 -14.46
CA VAL A 20 -10.13 14.60 -14.10
C VAL A 20 -9.53 13.51 -14.98
N LEU A 21 -10.32 12.48 -15.28
CA LEU A 21 -9.98 11.43 -16.24
C LEU A 21 -11.11 11.33 -17.28
N ASP A 22 -10.76 11.29 -18.56
CA ASP A 22 -11.71 11.28 -19.66
C ASP A 22 -11.43 10.10 -20.62
N GLY A 23 -12.26 9.06 -20.53
CA GLY A 23 -12.24 7.92 -21.44
C GLY A 23 -10.97 7.07 -21.41
N ILE A 24 -10.32 6.92 -20.25
CA ILE A 24 -9.09 6.14 -20.12
C ILE A 24 -9.38 4.66 -20.32
N SER A 25 -8.65 4.03 -21.27
CA SER A 25 -8.77 2.60 -21.56
C SER A 25 -7.38 1.98 -21.71
N PHE A 26 -7.11 0.90 -20.96
CA PHE A 26 -5.89 0.10 -21.07
C PHE A 26 -6.10 -1.30 -20.49
N SER A 27 -5.17 -2.18 -20.74
CA SER A 27 -5.15 -3.51 -20.13
C SER A 27 -3.73 -3.90 -19.77
N LEU A 28 -3.58 -4.65 -18.67
CA LEU A 28 -2.32 -5.24 -18.21
C LEU A 28 -2.42 -6.76 -18.24
N LYS A 29 -1.34 -7.40 -18.63
CA LYS A 29 -1.20 -8.86 -18.55
C LYS A 29 -0.78 -9.27 -17.15
N GLN A 30 -1.01 -10.52 -16.79
CA GLN A 30 -0.46 -11.08 -15.56
C GLN A 30 1.07 -10.97 -15.56
N ASN A 31 1.63 -10.62 -14.40
CA ASN A 31 3.07 -10.41 -14.18
C ASN A 31 3.69 -9.25 -15.02
N GLU A 32 2.87 -8.37 -15.58
CA GLU A 32 3.32 -7.15 -16.24
C GLU A 32 3.24 -5.96 -15.27
N ASN A 33 4.35 -5.28 -15.03
CA ASN A 33 4.39 -4.07 -14.22
C ASN A 33 4.13 -2.84 -15.09
N LEU A 34 3.46 -1.83 -14.52
CA LEU A 34 3.12 -0.58 -15.23
C LEU A 34 3.63 0.64 -14.49
N ALA A 35 4.42 1.46 -15.18
CA ALA A 35 4.77 2.79 -14.71
C ALA A 35 3.93 3.85 -15.44
N ILE A 36 3.21 4.69 -14.67
CA ILE A 36 2.40 5.78 -15.19
C ILE A 36 3.14 7.10 -14.95
N LEU A 37 3.53 7.75 -16.03
CA LEU A 37 4.24 9.02 -16.01
C LEU A 37 3.33 10.17 -16.41
N GLY A 38 3.60 11.36 -15.91
CA GLY A 38 2.83 12.57 -16.25
C GLY A 38 3.08 13.70 -15.25
N ASN A 39 2.69 14.90 -15.62
CA ASN A 39 2.82 16.09 -14.79
C ASN A 39 2.04 15.99 -13.48
N SER A 40 2.33 16.90 -12.54
CA SER A 40 1.46 17.06 -11.37
C SER A 40 0.02 17.32 -11.83
N GLU A 41 -0.95 16.84 -11.07
CA GLU A 41 -2.40 17.02 -11.35
C GLU A 41 -2.93 16.32 -12.62
N SER A 42 -2.11 15.50 -13.31
CA SER A 42 -2.56 14.75 -14.51
C SER A 42 -3.51 13.58 -14.21
N GLY A 43 -3.98 13.42 -12.98
CA GLY A 43 -4.96 12.38 -12.61
C GLY A 43 -4.36 11.03 -12.19
N LYS A 44 -3.02 10.88 -12.03
CA LYS A 44 -2.38 9.61 -11.62
C LYS A 44 -2.94 9.03 -10.32
N THR A 45 -2.98 9.86 -9.27
CA THR A 45 -3.57 9.49 -7.97
C THR A 45 -5.06 9.15 -8.11
N THR A 46 -5.77 9.87 -8.97
CA THR A 46 -7.19 9.63 -9.25
C THR A 46 -7.39 8.28 -9.91
N LEU A 47 -6.54 7.91 -10.89
CA LEU A 47 -6.58 6.60 -11.52
C LEU A 47 -6.31 5.48 -10.50
N ALA A 48 -5.29 5.63 -9.65
CA ALA A 48 -4.98 4.67 -8.58
C ALA A 48 -6.18 4.49 -7.62
N LYS A 49 -6.83 5.58 -7.23
CA LYS A 49 -8.03 5.55 -6.39
C LYS A 49 -9.22 4.89 -7.09
N ALA A 50 -9.40 5.09 -8.39
CA ALA A 50 -10.44 4.42 -9.16
C ALA A 50 -10.20 2.91 -9.24
N ILE A 51 -8.98 2.47 -9.57
CA ILE A 51 -8.62 1.03 -9.63
C ILE A 51 -8.85 0.35 -8.28
N THR A 52 -8.60 1.04 -7.17
CA THR A 52 -8.80 0.50 -5.82
C THR A 52 -10.22 0.68 -5.27
N GLY A 53 -11.14 1.23 -6.06
CA GLY A 53 -12.53 1.45 -5.65
C GLY A 53 -12.73 2.52 -4.57
N LYS A 54 -11.74 3.40 -4.38
CA LYS A 54 -11.78 4.48 -3.36
C LYS A 54 -12.56 5.71 -3.81
N ILE A 55 -12.89 5.81 -5.08
CA ILE A 55 -13.67 6.92 -5.66
C ILE A 55 -14.68 6.41 -6.68
N HIS A 56 -15.74 7.18 -6.92
CA HIS A 56 -16.72 6.89 -7.94
C HIS A 56 -16.16 7.19 -9.34
N PHE A 57 -16.52 6.34 -10.29
CA PHE A 57 -16.15 6.49 -11.70
C PHE A 57 -17.28 5.94 -12.60
N THR A 58 -17.25 6.29 -13.88
CA THR A 58 -18.03 5.63 -14.94
C THR A 58 -17.10 4.88 -15.88
N GLY A 59 -17.60 3.94 -16.64
CA GLY A 59 -16.81 2.96 -17.39
C GLY A 59 -16.70 1.64 -16.62
N SER A 60 -15.69 0.84 -16.92
CA SER A 60 -15.50 -0.45 -16.24
C SER A 60 -14.05 -0.71 -15.87
N ILE A 61 -13.85 -1.29 -14.68
CA ILE A 61 -12.57 -1.82 -14.20
C ILE A 61 -12.79 -3.27 -13.81
N VAL A 62 -12.06 -4.19 -14.45
CA VAL A 62 -12.09 -5.61 -14.15
C VAL A 62 -10.71 -6.06 -13.72
N THR A 63 -10.61 -6.72 -12.58
CA THR A 63 -9.37 -7.29 -12.06
C THR A 63 -9.49 -8.82 -12.03
N ASN A 64 -8.57 -9.51 -12.71
CA ASN A 64 -8.55 -10.97 -12.86
C ASN A 64 -7.22 -11.51 -12.34
N PHE A 65 -7.10 -11.70 -11.04
CA PHE A 65 -5.94 -12.37 -10.45
C PHE A 65 -6.28 -13.84 -10.18
N GLU A 66 -5.47 -14.75 -10.70
CA GLU A 66 -5.65 -16.17 -10.43
C GLU A 66 -5.24 -16.46 -8.98
N ASP A 67 -6.23 -16.62 -8.13
CA ASP A 67 -6.06 -17.25 -6.85
C ASP A 67 -7.38 -17.96 -6.49
N THR A 68 -7.39 -19.28 -6.64
CA THR A 68 -8.56 -20.11 -6.35
C THR A 68 -8.86 -20.22 -4.86
N THR A 69 -7.96 -19.74 -4.01
CA THR A 69 -8.06 -19.87 -2.55
C THR A 69 -8.68 -18.65 -1.85
N VAL A 70 -8.71 -17.49 -2.53
CA VAL A 70 -9.22 -16.25 -1.93
C VAL A 70 -10.30 -15.65 -2.82
N LYS A 71 -11.48 -15.36 -2.27
CA LYS A 71 -12.63 -14.81 -3.00
C LYS A 71 -12.35 -13.48 -3.70
N HIS A 72 -11.40 -12.69 -3.19
CA HIS A 72 -10.99 -11.40 -3.78
C HIS A 72 -9.48 -11.24 -3.65
N ALA A 73 -8.83 -10.97 -4.76
CA ALA A 73 -7.41 -10.64 -4.77
C ALA A 73 -7.17 -9.36 -3.98
N ARG A 74 -6.17 -9.36 -3.10
CA ARG A 74 -5.80 -8.16 -2.35
C ARG A 74 -5.10 -7.18 -3.29
N ILE A 75 -5.67 -5.98 -3.38
CA ILE A 75 -5.08 -4.82 -4.05
C ILE A 75 -4.70 -3.83 -2.98
N GLU A 76 -3.43 -3.42 -2.94
CA GLU A 76 -2.95 -2.47 -1.96
C GLU A 76 -2.49 -1.19 -2.63
N PHE A 77 -2.85 -0.04 -2.04
CA PHE A 77 -2.50 1.28 -2.53
C PHE A 77 -1.71 2.05 -1.49
N VAL A 78 -0.43 2.29 -1.77
CA VAL A 78 0.45 3.12 -0.97
C VAL A 78 0.37 4.55 -1.46
N GLU A 79 -0.37 5.37 -0.73
CA GLU A 79 -0.57 6.78 -1.05
C GLU A 79 0.70 7.61 -0.79
N GLN A 80 0.80 8.77 -1.46
CA GLN A 80 1.90 9.70 -1.23
C GLN A 80 1.95 10.19 0.21
N ARG A 81 0.78 10.50 0.78
CA ARG A 81 0.63 10.96 2.16
C ARG A 81 0.07 9.83 3.01
N TYR A 82 0.66 9.64 4.17
CA TYR A 82 0.17 8.70 5.15
C TYR A 82 -0.57 9.42 6.27
N SER A 83 -1.72 8.90 6.64
CA SER A 83 -2.43 9.28 7.86
C SER A 83 -2.55 8.05 8.75
N PHE A 84 -2.31 8.19 10.03
CA PHE A 84 -2.59 7.16 11.03
C PHE A 84 -3.55 7.70 12.08
N LYS A 85 -4.18 6.78 12.80
CA LYS A 85 -5.02 7.13 13.95
C LYS A 85 -4.20 6.98 15.21
N ASN A 86 -4.22 7.99 16.04
CA ASN A 86 -3.69 7.91 17.39
C ASN A 86 -4.43 6.87 18.23
N LEU A 87 -3.86 6.44 19.35
CA LEU A 87 -4.51 5.53 20.29
C LEU A 87 -5.81 6.10 20.84
N SER A 88 -5.90 7.42 20.98
CA SER A 88 -7.12 8.18 21.33
C SER A 88 -8.18 8.23 20.22
N GLY A 89 -7.89 7.70 19.02
CA GLY A 89 -8.82 7.62 17.88
C GLY A 89 -8.96 8.88 17.05
N THR A 90 -8.18 9.93 17.31
CA THR A 90 -8.13 11.13 16.48
C THR A 90 -7.35 10.87 15.20
N ASN A 91 -7.87 11.39 14.07
CA ASN A 91 -7.15 11.33 12.79
C ASN A 91 -6.18 12.51 12.74
N ASP A 92 -4.89 12.20 12.70
CA ASP A 92 -3.87 13.22 12.61
C ASP A 92 -3.03 13.05 11.36
N PHE A 93 -2.72 14.18 10.72
CA PHE A 93 -1.77 14.22 9.61
C PHE A 93 -0.35 14.24 10.18
N TYR A 94 0.48 13.30 9.76
CA TYR A 94 1.87 13.14 10.16
C TYR A 94 2.67 14.46 10.30
N TYR A 95 2.41 15.44 9.43
CA TYR A 95 3.11 16.73 9.47
C TYR A 95 2.64 17.69 10.58
N GLN A 96 1.44 17.55 11.08
CA GLN A 96 0.92 18.41 12.15
C GLN A 96 1.38 17.95 13.53
N GLN A 97 1.58 16.65 13.71
CA GLN A 97 1.95 16.06 15.01
C GLN A 97 3.43 16.19 15.36
N ARG A 98 4.31 16.35 14.37
CA ARG A 98 5.75 16.48 14.63
C ARG A 98 6.10 17.69 15.49
N PHE A 99 5.17 18.65 15.64
CA PHE A 99 5.35 19.85 16.46
C PHE A 99 4.69 19.76 17.84
N ASN A 100 3.89 18.74 18.11
CA ASN A 100 3.21 18.56 19.40
C ASN A 100 3.91 17.46 20.21
N SER A 101 4.85 17.83 21.08
CA SER A 101 5.59 16.91 21.95
C SER A 101 4.69 16.11 22.93
N PHE A 102 3.45 16.52 23.14
CA PHE A 102 2.46 15.82 23.99
C PHE A 102 1.90 14.54 23.34
N ASP A 103 1.91 14.45 21.99
CA ASP A 103 1.26 13.35 21.27
C ASP A 103 2.18 12.13 21.07
N ALA A 104 3.46 12.22 21.43
CA ALA A 104 4.42 11.13 21.23
C ALA A 104 4.05 9.86 22.04
N ASN A 105 3.41 10.01 23.20
CA ASN A 105 2.97 8.88 24.03
C ASN A 105 1.66 8.28 23.58
N ASP A 106 0.90 8.96 22.70
CA ASP A 106 -0.36 8.49 22.15
C ASP A 106 -0.21 7.87 20.74
N ALA A 107 1.00 7.97 20.15
CA ALA A 107 1.26 7.40 18.84
C ALA A 107 1.60 5.90 18.95
N PRO A 108 0.98 5.03 18.13
CA PRO A 108 1.32 3.61 18.12
C PRO A 108 2.75 3.39 17.61
N THR A 109 3.37 2.32 18.06
CA THR A 109 4.64 1.83 17.52
C THR A 109 4.44 1.19 16.15
N ILE A 110 5.54 1.06 15.39
CA ILE A 110 5.53 0.33 14.11
C ILE A 110 4.92 -1.06 14.30
N PHE A 111 5.35 -1.80 15.32
CA PHE A 111 4.90 -3.17 15.54
C PHE A 111 3.42 -3.27 15.89
N GLU A 112 2.92 -2.41 16.76
CA GLU A 112 1.51 -2.36 17.11
C GLU A 112 0.62 -2.05 15.90
N GLU A 113 1.03 -1.12 15.05
CA GLU A 113 0.27 -0.80 13.84
C GLU A 113 0.27 -1.96 12.84
N LEU A 114 1.39 -2.69 12.69
CA LEU A 114 1.48 -3.86 11.82
C LEU A 114 0.63 -5.04 12.34
N LEU A 115 0.58 -5.24 13.64
CA LEU A 115 -0.32 -6.24 14.25
C LEU A 115 -1.80 -5.96 13.94
N LYS A 116 -2.21 -4.69 14.02
CA LYS A 116 -3.59 -4.27 13.65
C LYS A 116 -3.92 -4.63 12.19
N VAL A 117 -2.96 -4.48 11.28
CA VAL A 117 -3.14 -4.86 9.86
C VAL A 117 -3.44 -6.36 9.74
N TYR A 118 -2.67 -7.20 10.41
CA TYR A 118 -2.91 -8.64 10.41
C TYR A 118 -4.28 -9.02 10.95
N GLU A 119 -4.71 -8.41 12.04
CA GLU A 119 -6.00 -8.70 12.67
C GLU A 119 -7.17 -8.30 11.76
N ASN A 120 -7.07 -7.15 11.11
CA ASN A 120 -8.10 -6.65 10.22
C ASN A 120 -8.24 -7.50 8.95
N ASP A 121 -7.12 -7.96 8.37
CA ASP A 121 -7.14 -8.82 7.20
C ASP A 121 -7.67 -10.22 7.53
N SER A 122 -7.34 -10.75 8.71
CA SER A 122 -7.86 -12.04 9.17
C SER A 122 -9.39 -12.02 9.36
N LYS A 123 -9.94 -10.90 9.82
CA LYS A 123 -11.40 -10.71 9.96
C LYS A 123 -12.11 -10.61 8.60
N LYS A 124 -11.46 -10.01 7.58
CA LYS A 124 -12.06 -9.85 6.25
C LYS A 124 -12.03 -11.13 5.42
N ASN A 125 -11.02 -11.97 5.59
CA ASN A 125 -10.77 -13.12 4.70
C ASN A 125 -11.27 -14.46 5.26
N HIS A 126 -11.87 -14.53 6.46
CA HIS A 126 -12.38 -15.77 7.09
C HIS A 126 -11.38 -16.96 7.03
N HIS A 127 -10.08 -16.72 6.88
CA HIS A 127 -9.09 -17.79 6.92
C HIS A 127 -8.73 -18.06 8.38
N TYR A 128 -9.57 -18.86 9.00
CA TYR A 128 -9.32 -19.46 10.29
C TYR A 128 -8.24 -20.52 10.13
N LEU A 129 -7.01 -20.16 10.45
CA LEU A 129 -5.95 -21.16 10.66
C LEU A 129 -6.22 -21.78 12.05
N PRO A 130 -6.57 -23.09 12.13
CA PRO A 130 -6.81 -23.71 13.42
C PRO A 130 -5.49 -23.88 14.18
N GLY A 131 -5.45 -23.36 15.41
CA GLY A 131 -4.44 -23.68 16.41
C GLY A 131 -3.38 -22.61 16.63
N GLY A 132 -3.03 -22.37 17.88
CA GLY A 132 -2.15 -21.37 18.49
C GLY A 132 -0.71 -21.18 17.95
N GLN A 133 -0.36 -21.74 16.81
CA GLN A 133 0.90 -21.49 16.08
C GLN A 133 0.84 -20.19 15.22
N ALA A 134 -0.32 -19.60 15.05
CA ALA A 134 -0.53 -18.46 14.17
C ALA A 134 0.13 -17.14 14.67
N THR A 135 0.40 -16.98 15.96
CA THR A 135 0.99 -15.75 16.50
C THR A 135 2.51 -15.67 16.32
N ALA A 136 3.24 -16.78 16.48
CA ALA A 136 4.68 -16.84 16.22
C ALA A 136 4.96 -16.59 14.74
N SER A 137 4.23 -17.24 13.84
CA SER A 137 4.32 -17.05 12.39
C SER A 137 4.04 -15.61 11.94
N LYS A 138 3.12 -14.89 12.60
CA LYS A 138 2.82 -13.49 12.29
C LYS A 138 3.96 -12.55 12.67
N ALA A 139 4.50 -12.71 13.87
CA ALA A 139 5.62 -11.91 14.35
C ALA A 139 6.87 -12.13 13.48
N ASP A 140 7.12 -13.37 13.05
CA ASP A 140 8.25 -13.71 12.17
C ASP A 140 8.10 -13.06 10.79
N ASN A 141 6.89 -13.04 10.24
CA ASN A 141 6.63 -12.38 8.95
C ASN A 141 6.75 -10.86 9.04
N ILE A 142 6.28 -10.24 10.13
CA ILE A 142 6.51 -8.81 10.38
C ILE A 142 8.01 -8.53 10.46
N ASN A 143 8.75 -9.30 11.26
CA ASN A 143 10.19 -9.10 11.46
C ASN A 143 10.95 -9.24 10.13
N SER A 144 10.70 -10.30 9.38
CA SER A 144 11.37 -10.51 8.08
C SER A 144 11.06 -9.40 7.08
N THR A 145 9.83 -8.86 7.06
CA THR A 145 9.48 -7.75 6.18
C THR A 145 10.15 -6.44 6.62
N LEU A 146 10.27 -6.19 7.92
CA LEU A 146 11.00 -5.05 8.48
C LEU A 146 12.49 -5.11 8.13
N GLU A 147 13.11 -6.29 8.22
CA GLU A 147 14.51 -6.54 7.85
C GLU A 147 14.77 -6.28 6.36
N ILE A 148 13.92 -6.81 5.47
CA ILE A 148 14.01 -6.58 4.02
C ILE A 148 14.02 -5.07 3.71
N LEU A 149 13.17 -4.29 4.40
CA LEU A 149 13.06 -2.85 4.20
C LEU A 149 14.04 -2.03 5.06
N GLY A 150 14.86 -2.70 5.89
CA GLY A 150 15.92 -2.09 6.69
C GLY A 150 15.42 -1.10 7.73
N ILE A 151 14.28 -1.40 8.37
CA ILE A 151 13.69 -0.64 9.48
C ILE A 151 13.34 -1.50 10.70
N ASP A 152 13.92 -2.68 10.80
CA ASP A 152 13.79 -3.61 11.91
C ASP A 152 14.20 -2.99 13.26
N HIS A 153 15.26 -2.19 13.26
CA HIS A 153 15.75 -1.45 14.42
C HIS A 153 14.74 -0.41 14.94
N LEU A 154 13.76 0.00 14.15
CA LEU A 154 12.71 0.96 14.51
C LEU A 154 11.41 0.29 14.95
N LYS A 155 11.37 -1.03 15.06
CA LYS A 155 10.18 -1.82 15.37
C LYS A 155 9.33 -1.28 16.53
N ASN A 156 10.01 -0.85 17.59
CA ASN A 156 9.38 -0.33 18.82
C ASN A 156 9.30 1.21 18.85
N SER A 157 9.70 1.88 17.78
CA SER A 157 9.63 3.34 17.69
C SER A 157 8.20 3.79 17.38
N PRO A 158 7.73 4.87 18.04
CA PRO A 158 6.45 5.50 17.69
C PRO A 158 6.47 6.01 16.25
N LEU A 159 5.36 5.85 15.52
CA LEU A 159 5.24 6.25 14.12
C LEU A 159 5.57 7.73 13.89
N ILE A 160 5.25 8.58 14.87
CA ILE A 160 5.49 10.03 14.78
C ILE A 160 6.99 10.39 14.76
N GLN A 161 7.87 9.53 15.24
CA GLN A 161 9.32 9.77 15.31
C GLN A 161 10.05 9.41 14.01
N LEU A 162 9.37 8.75 13.08
CA LEU A 162 9.98 8.33 11.82
C LEU A 162 10.36 9.52 10.93
N SER A 163 11.53 9.46 10.31
CA SER A 163 11.89 10.35 9.21
C SER A 163 11.00 10.07 7.98
N SER A 164 10.97 10.99 7.02
CA SER A 164 10.16 10.81 5.80
C SER A 164 10.51 9.53 5.03
N GLY A 165 11.81 9.17 4.97
CA GLY A 165 12.26 7.94 4.31
C GLY A 165 11.89 6.67 5.08
N GLU A 166 12.00 6.68 6.41
CA GLU A 166 11.57 5.58 7.27
C GLU A 166 10.06 5.39 7.21
N HIS A 167 9.32 6.50 7.18
CA HIS A 167 7.88 6.47 7.05
C HIS A 167 7.44 5.84 5.73
N LYS A 168 8.11 6.17 4.62
CA LYS A 168 7.85 5.55 3.32
C LYS A 168 8.14 4.04 3.33
N ARG A 169 9.25 3.63 3.94
CA ARG A 169 9.58 2.21 4.13
C ARG A 169 8.55 1.51 5.01
N PHE A 170 8.10 2.15 6.09
CA PHE A 170 7.03 1.62 6.92
C PHE A 170 5.71 1.42 6.15
N GLN A 171 5.31 2.37 5.30
CA GLN A 171 4.14 2.20 4.43
C GLN A 171 4.26 0.97 3.53
N LEU A 172 5.46 0.71 2.99
CA LEU A 172 5.72 -0.49 2.19
C LEU A 172 5.66 -1.76 3.03
N VAL A 173 6.26 -1.77 4.24
CA VAL A 173 6.10 -2.90 5.18
C VAL A 173 4.62 -3.19 5.41
N LYS A 174 3.84 -2.15 5.72
CA LYS A 174 2.40 -2.26 5.97
C LYS A 174 1.65 -2.86 4.77
N ALA A 175 2.04 -2.50 3.56
CA ALA A 175 1.46 -3.05 2.34
C ALA A 175 1.86 -4.51 2.08
N LEU A 176 3.08 -4.90 2.48
CA LEU A 176 3.71 -6.17 2.12
C LEU A 176 3.68 -7.24 3.20
N VAL A 177 3.37 -6.87 4.42
CA VAL A 177 3.20 -7.80 5.55
C VAL A 177 2.23 -8.95 5.19
N ASN A 178 1.22 -8.65 4.38
CA ASN A 178 0.40 -9.62 3.67
C ASN A 178 0.54 -9.32 2.17
N PRO A 179 1.35 -10.05 1.40
CA PRO A 179 1.65 -9.71 0.01
C PRO A 179 0.40 -9.55 -0.84
N PRO A 180 0.18 -8.39 -1.48
CA PRO A 180 -0.95 -8.18 -2.38
C PRO A 180 -0.69 -8.85 -3.74
N LYS A 181 -1.75 -9.07 -4.52
CA LYS A 181 -1.61 -9.45 -5.94
C LYS A 181 -1.31 -8.24 -6.83
N LEU A 182 -1.78 -7.06 -6.43
CA LEU A 182 -1.47 -5.79 -7.07
C LEU A 182 -1.05 -4.77 -6.00
N LEU A 183 0.15 -4.21 -6.18
CA LEU A 183 0.68 -3.12 -5.37
C LEU A 183 0.71 -1.84 -6.20
N ILE A 184 -0.08 -0.84 -5.83
CA ILE A 184 -0.08 0.46 -6.48
C ILE A 184 0.68 1.45 -5.60
N LEU A 185 1.68 2.12 -6.17
CA LEU A 185 2.53 3.08 -5.47
C LEU A 185 2.34 4.48 -6.07
N ASP A 186 1.89 5.42 -5.26
CA ASP A 186 1.78 6.82 -5.66
C ASP A 186 3.04 7.59 -5.25
N THR A 187 3.77 8.07 -6.25
CA THR A 187 5.01 8.84 -6.06
C THR A 187 5.99 8.21 -5.06
N PRO A 188 6.42 6.92 -5.27
CA PRO A 188 7.16 6.15 -4.26
C PRO A 188 8.53 6.72 -3.92
N TYR A 189 9.10 7.56 -4.79
CA TYR A 189 10.46 8.09 -4.65
C TYR A 189 10.53 9.47 -4.00
N THR A 190 9.39 10.08 -3.70
CA THR A 190 9.35 11.44 -3.13
C THR A 190 10.02 11.48 -1.76
N GLY A 191 11.01 12.37 -1.61
CA GLY A 191 11.76 12.56 -0.36
C GLY A 191 12.83 11.50 -0.09
N LEU A 192 13.15 10.65 -1.06
CA LEU A 192 14.24 9.66 -0.97
C LEU A 192 15.52 10.17 -1.64
N ASP A 193 16.66 9.87 -1.02
CA ASP A 193 17.97 10.03 -1.63
C ASP A 193 18.25 8.92 -2.69
N ILE A 194 19.31 9.10 -3.49
CA ILE A 194 19.66 8.20 -4.58
C ILE A 194 19.89 6.75 -4.11
N LEU A 195 20.51 6.56 -2.94
CA LEU A 195 20.76 5.21 -2.42
C LEU A 195 19.47 4.54 -1.96
N SER A 196 18.59 5.29 -1.33
CA SER A 196 17.25 4.82 -0.91
C SER A 196 16.38 4.46 -2.12
N VAL A 197 16.45 5.25 -3.21
CA VAL A 197 15.77 4.91 -4.48
C VAL A 197 16.28 3.58 -5.04
N LYS A 198 17.59 3.37 -5.10
CA LYS A 198 18.16 2.11 -5.58
C LYS A 198 17.73 0.91 -4.73
N LYS A 199 17.77 1.05 -3.40
CA LYS A 199 17.30 0.00 -2.48
C LYS A 199 15.82 -0.31 -2.71
N LEU A 200 14.98 0.72 -2.83
CA LEU A 200 13.55 0.54 -3.09
C LEU A 200 13.30 -0.19 -4.41
N ASN A 201 14.02 0.17 -5.48
CA ASN A 201 13.88 -0.52 -6.77
C ASN A 201 14.24 -2.00 -6.69
N ASN A 202 15.31 -2.36 -5.97
CA ASN A 202 15.68 -3.77 -5.77
C ASN A 202 14.56 -4.51 -5.03
N ILE A 203 14.04 -3.93 -3.94
CA ILE A 203 12.93 -4.51 -3.17
C ILE A 203 11.69 -4.70 -4.05
N LEU A 204 11.32 -3.70 -4.87
CA LEU A 204 10.18 -3.82 -5.78
C LEU A 204 10.40 -4.91 -6.83
N GLY A 205 11.64 -5.06 -7.34
CA GLY A 205 12.02 -6.17 -8.20
C GLY A 205 11.80 -7.52 -7.54
N ASP A 206 12.35 -7.72 -6.33
CA ASP A 206 12.21 -8.97 -5.57
C ASP A 206 10.75 -9.32 -5.27
N ILE A 207 9.92 -8.31 -4.99
CA ILE A 207 8.49 -8.48 -4.72
C ILE A 207 7.75 -8.88 -6.00
N SER A 208 8.09 -8.26 -7.12
CA SER A 208 7.51 -8.58 -8.43
C SER A 208 7.85 -10.01 -8.85
N GLU A 209 9.10 -10.45 -8.66
CA GLU A 209 9.53 -11.84 -8.92
C GLU A 209 8.76 -12.85 -8.06
N LYS A 210 8.34 -12.47 -6.86
CA LYS A 210 7.51 -13.31 -5.97
C LYS A 210 6.02 -13.31 -6.33
N GLY A 211 5.63 -12.64 -7.42
CA GLY A 211 4.28 -12.69 -7.99
C GLY A 211 3.34 -11.56 -7.59
N THR A 212 3.83 -10.48 -6.97
CA THR A 212 3.07 -9.23 -6.80
C THR A 212 3.26 -8.37 -8.05
N GLN A 213 2.18 -8.02 -8.72
CA GLN A 213 2.19 -7.07 -9.84
C GLN A 213 2.26 -5.63 -9.30
N ILE A 214 3.04 -4.75 -9.95
CA ILE A 214 3.27 -3.37 -9.49
C ILE A 214 2.86 -2.37 -10.58
#